data_f03648c75119d9263e14413e173a9313
#
_entry.id   f03648c75119d9263e14413e173a9313
#
_cell.length_a   1.000
_cell.length_b   1.000
_cell.length_c   1.000
_cell.angle_alpha   90.00
_cell.angle_beta   90.00
_cell.angle_gamma   90.00
#
_symmetry.space_group_name_H-M   'P 1'
#
loop_
_entity.id
_entity.type
_entity.pdbx_description
1 polymer ?
#
loop_
_entity_poly.entity_id
_entity_poly.type
_entity_poly.pdbx_seq_one_letter_code
_entity_poly.pdbx_strand_id
1 'polypeptide(L)'
;CGSSGIGGNIIKDEGALVKIMDQFKNLDGLKGQEIHVFQDVNVYTGETGNRVIINVLKPGTDDEVDNYEYRGGWGKANPVQLSGKGKAVDNCISLNKLDFAKVPQMYKAMEDKLKDIEGAKIDDYFSFRYWRGNWYASMGAKSPRATYSAEFDLEGNMTKFQKN
;
A
#
# COMPACT_ATOMS: atom_id res chain seq x y z
N CYS A 1 6.24 21.44 19.17
CA CYS A 1 5.76 21.54 17.78
C CYS A 1 5.50 20.14 17.27
N GLY A 2 4.29 19.65 17.45
CA GLY A 2 3.91 18.35 16.93
C GLY A 2 3.91 18.41 15.41
N SER A 3 4.67 17.51 14.77
CA SER A 3 4.45 17.26 13.36
C SER A 3 3.04 16.69 13.28
N SER A 4 2.10 17.49 12.82
CA SER A 4 0.77 16.98 12.54
C SER A 4 0.92 15.97 11.41
N GLY A 5 0.73 14.70 11.69
CA GLY A 5 0.63 13.68 10.66
C GLY A 5 -0.48 14.07 9.67
N ILE A 6 -0.44 13.50 8.48
CA ILE A 6 -1.47 13.74 7.47
C ILE A 6 -2.78 13.16 8.00
N GLY A 7 -3.79 14.04 8.20
CA GLY A 7 -5.11 13.63 8.65
C GLY A 7 -6.00 13.17 7.50
N GLY A 8 -7.24 12.81 7.81
CA GLY A 8 -8.23 12.39 6.85
C GLY A 8 -8.05 10.95 6.38
N ASN A 9 -8.62 10.63 5.22
CA ASN A 9 -8.55 9.29 4.61
C ASN A 9 -7.42 9.27 3.57
N ILE A 10 -6.28 8.68 3.92
CA ILE A 10 -5.09 8.68 3.05
C ILE A 10 -5.24 7.80 1.80
N ILE A 11 -6.25 6.94 1.77
CA ILE A 11 -6.55 6.13 0.58
C ILE A 11 -7.38 6.95 -0.42
N LYS A 12 -8.37 7.66 0.09
CA LYS A 12 -9.29 8.47 -0.73
C LYS A 12 -8.71 9.81 -1.16
N ASP A 13 -7.98 10.49 -0.26
CA ASP A 13 -7.57 11.87 -0.46
C ASP A 13 -6.41 11.97 -1.45
N GLU A 14 -6.57 12.82 -2.46
CA GLU A 14 -5.53 13.04 -3.47
C GLU A 14 -4.26 13.59 -2.85
N GLY A 15 -3.13 13.00 -3.26
CA GLY A 15 -1.81 13.46 -2.84
C GLY A 15 -1.35 12.99 -1.47
N ALA A 16 -2.23 12.45 -0.65
CA ALA A 16 -1.87 12.04 0.72
C ALA A 16 -0.79 10.94 0.74
N LEU A 17 -1.02 9.85 0.03
CA LEU A 17 -0.04 8.75 -0.05
C LEU A 17 1.24 9.16 -0.77
N VAL A 18 1.14 9.97 -1.82
CA VAL A 18 2.32 10.48 -2.53
C VAL A 18 3.23 11.23 -1.57
N LYS A 19 2.64 12.10 -0.73
CA LYS A 19 3.39 12.89 0.26
C LYS A 19 4.07 11.99 1.29
N ILE A 20 3.35 10.99 1.80
CA ILE A 20 3.89 10.01 2.77
C ILE A 20 5.06 9.24 2.14
N MET A 21 4.90 8.79 0.91
CA MET A 21 5.94 8.01 0.23
C MET A 21 7.13 8.86 -0.20
N ASP A 22 6.94 10.14 -0.51
CA ASP A 22 8.05 11.06 -0.76
C ASP A 22 8.90 11.23 0.50
N GLN A 23 8.28 11.32 1.67
CA GLN A 23 9.00 11.32 2.94
C GLN A 23 9.80 10.04 3.15
N PHE A 24 9.21 8.89 2.80
CA PHE A 24 9.88 7.58 2.88
C PHE A 24 11.15 7.54 2.03
N LYS A 25 11.06 8.00 0.79
CA LYS A 25 12.18 8.02 -0.16
C LYS A 25 13.33 8.91 0.29
N ASN A 26 13.08 9.85 1.20
CA ASN A 26 14.07 10.80 1.72
C ASN A 26 14.64 10.39 3.08
N LEU A 27 14.28 9.22 3.60
CA LEU A 27 14.84 8.72 4.85
C LEU A 27 16.35 8.44 4.71
N ASP A 28 17.08 8.61 5.82
CA ASP A 28 18.50 8.26 5.86
C ASP A 28 18.68 6.78 5.49
N GLY A 29 19.66 6.52 4.63
CA GLY A 29 19.92 5.17 4.13
C GLY A 29 19.09 4.77 2.91
N LEU A 30 17.99 5.47 2.61
CA LEU A 30 17.16 5.23 1.43
C LEU A 30 17.30 6.33 0.37
N LYS A 31 17.62 7.54 0.79
CA LYS A 31 17.74 8.69 -0.10
C LYS A 31 18.80 8.44 -1.18
N GLY A 32 18.41 8.66 -2.44
CA GLY A 32 19.30 8.48 -3.59
C GLY A 32 19.48 7.02 -4.01
N GLN A 33 18.81 6.08 -3.32
CA GLN A 33 18.86 4.66 -3.65
C GLN A 33 17.64 4.26 -4.49
N GLU A 34 17.80 3.26 -5.35
CA GLU A 34 16.67 2.57 -5.93
C GLU A 34 16.07 1.66 -4.85
N ILE A 35 14.79 1.85 -4.54
CA ILE A 35 14.12 1.10 -3.49
C ILE A 35 13.34 -0.06 -4.11
N HIS A 36 13.57 -1.27 -3.61
CA HIS A 36 12.86 -2.47 -4.05
C HIS A 36 11.91 -2.92 -2.96
N VAL A 37 10.62 -2.94 -3.28
CA VAL A 37 9.55 -3.35 -2.36
C VAL A 37 9.40 -4.86 -2.38
N PHE A 38 9.37 -5.46 -1.19
CA PHE A 38 9.26 -6.91 -1.00
C PHE A 38 7.82 -7.28 -0.62
N GLN A 39 7.20 -8.14 -1.41
CA GLN A 39 5.89 -8.78 -1.20
C GLN A 39 4.67 -7.85 -1.12
N ASP A 40 4.66 -6.83 -0.28
CA ASP A 40 3.48 -6.00 -0.12
C ASP A 40 3.76 -4.60 0.43
N VAL A 41 2.78 -3.72 0.21
CA VAL A 41 2.63 -2.45 0.92
C VAL A 41 1.20 -2.43 1.46
N ASN A 42 1.05 -2.21 2.75
CA ASN A 42 -0.26 -2.17 3.41
C ASN A 42 -0.55 -0.75 3.89
N VAL A 43 -1.73 -0.24 3.56
CA VAL A 43 -2.18 1.10 3.90
C VAL A 43 -3.46 1.00 4.71
N TYR A 44 -3.47 1.66 5.87
CA TYR A 44 -4.61 1.70 6.77
C TYR A 44 -5.04 3.16 6.98
N THR A 45 -6.33 3.36 7.16
CA THR A 45 -6.92 4.67 7.44
C THR A 45 -8.10 4.51 8.41
N GLY A 46 -8.81 5.60 8.74
CA GLY A 46 -10.00 5.54 9.56
C GLY A 46 -9.75 5.75 11.05
N GLU A 47 -10.61 5.19 11.90
CA GLU A 47 -10.61 5.43 13.35
C GLU A 47 -9.30 5.04 14.04
N THR A 48 -8.65 3.99 13.55
CA THR A 48 -7.37 3.52 14.11
C THR A 48 -6.18 4.39 13.70
N GLY A 49 -6.42 5.42 12.87
CA GLY A 49 -5.39 6.32 12.37
C GLY A 49 -4.77 5.84 11.07
N ASN A 50 -4.01 6.74 10.46
CA ASN A 50 -3.35 6.50 9.18
C ASN A 50 -2.03 5.77 9.40
N ARG A 51 -1.85 4.63 8.73
CA ARG A 51 -0.64 3.82 8.81
C ARG A 51 -0.24 3.34 7.43
N VAL A 52 1.06 3.26 7.20
CA VAL A 52 1.61 2.58 6.03
C VAL A 52 2.69 1.63 6.52
N ILE A 53 2.61 0.37 6.10
CA ILE A 53 3.61 -0.65 6.41
C ILE A 53 4.22 -1.13 5.11
N ILE A 54 5.54 -1.05 5.00
CA ILE A 54 6.26 -1.42 3.78
C ILE A 54 7.50 -2.23 4.13
N ASN A 55 7.75 -3.27 3.35
CA ASN A 55 8.96 -4.07 3.41
C ASN A 55 9.82 -3.78 2.18
N VAL A 56 11.09 -3.49 2.39
CA VAL A 56 12.01 -3.19 1.30
C VAL A 56 13.32 -3.92 1.49
N LEU A 57 14.00 -4.20 0.37
CA LEU A 57 15.37 -4.70 0.43
C LEU A 57 16.26 -3.66 1.09
N LYS A 58 17.12 -4.12 2.01
CA LYS A 58 18.18 -3.27 2.53
C LYS A 58 19.11 -2.92 1.36
N PRO A 59 19.38 -1.63 1.09
CA PRO A 59 20.21 -1.24 -0.03
C PRO A 59 21.58 -1.94 -0.02
N GLY A 60 22.01 -2.43 -1.18
CA GLY A 60 23.27 -3.16 -1.33
C GLY A 60 23.17 -4.65 -1.04
N THR A 61 21.99 -5.16 -0.73
CA THR A 61 21.75 -6.60 -0.50
C THR A 61 20.67 -7.14 -1.43
N ASP A 62 20.61 -8.47 -1.61
CA ASP A 62 19.59 -9.13 -2.42
C ASP A 62 18.70 -10.09 -1.61
N ASP A 63 18.98 -10.25 -0.33
CA ASP A 63 18.30 -11.21 0.55
C ASP A 63 18.00 -10.67 1.95
N GLU A 64 18.33 -9.42 2.25
CA GLU A 64 17.99 -8.78 3.52
C GLU A 64 16.84 -7.82 3.34
N VAL A 65 15.81 -7.94 4.18
CA VAL A 65 14.58 -7.12 4.10
C VAL A 65 14.41 -6.36 5.41
N ASP A 66 14.07 -5.09 5.29
CA ASP A 66 13.72 -4.23 6.40
C ASP A 66 12.26 -3.82 6.32
N ASN A 67 11.59 -3.79 7.48
CA ASN A 67 10.23 -3.30 7.63
C ASN A 67 10.24 -1.86 8.13
N TYR A 68 9.40 -1.03 7.54
CA TYR A 68 9.17 0.35 7.96
C TYR A 68 7.69 0.57 8.20
N GLU A 69 7.37 1.37 9.21
CA GLU A 69 6.00 1.74 9.52
C GLU A 69 5.87 3.26 9.64
N TYR A 70 4.84 3.80 8.99
CA TYR A 70 4.41 5.19 9.13
C TYR A 70 3.24 5.27 10.09
N ARG A 71 3.37 6.10 11.12
CA ARG A 71 2.30 6.48 12.06
C ARG A 71 2.48 7.96 12.42
N GLY A 72 1.99 8.87 11.55
CA GLY A 72 2.26 10.29 11.72
C GLY A 72 3.70 10.69 11.42
N GLY A 73 4.56 9.74 11.09
CA GLY A 73 5.95 9.87 10.70
C GLY A 73 6.55 8.49 10.49
N TRP A 74 7.64 8.41 9.75
CA TRP A 74 8.33 7.14 9.51
C TRP A 74 9.21 6.76 10.69
N GLY A 75 9.06 5.52 11.15
CA GLY A 75 9.90 4.94 12.19
C GLY A 75 11.22 4.39 11.62
N LYS A 76 11.98 3.73 12.49
CA LYS A 76 13.26 3.10 12.13
C LYS A 76 13.04 1.80 11.38
N ALA A 77 14.01 1.42 10.54
CA ALA A 77 14.06 0.13 9.91
C ALA A 77 14.11 -1.00 10.94
N ASN A 78 13.29 -2.03 10.74
CA ASN A 78 13.31 -3.23 11.56
C ASN A 78 13.64 -4.43 10.68
N PRO A 79 14.68 -5.21 11.00
CA PRO A 79 15.01 -6.39 10.21
C PRO A 79 13.85 -7.39 10.17
N VAL A 80 13.61 -7.96 9.00
CA VAL A 80 12.59 -9.00 8.80
C VAL A 80 13.28 -10.35 8.74
N GLN A 81 12.82 -11.30 9.55
CA GLN A 81 13.29 -12.66 9.50
C GLN A 81 12.61 -13.38 8.33
N LEU A 82 13.42 -13.79 7.35
CA LEU A 82 12.92 -14.51 6.19
C LEU A 82 13.05 -16.01 6.38
N SER A 83 12.13 -16.76 5.81
CA SER A 83 12.14 -18.21 5.78
C SER A 83 11.94 -18.71 4.36
N GLY A 84 12.44 -19.91 4.06
CA GLY A 84 12.31 -20.53 2.75
C GLY A 84 13.57 -20.46 1.91
N LYS A 85 13.47 -20.97 0.68
CA LYS A 85 14.56 -20.99 -0.29
C LYS A 85 14.36 -19.89 -1.33
N GLY A 86 15.46 -19.35 -1.85
CA GLY A 86 15.46 -18.32 -2.86
C GLY A 86 15.91 -16.99 -2.29
N LYS A 87 16.01 -16.00 -3.17
CA LYS A 87 16.42 -14.65 -2.81
C LYS A 87 15.22 -13.73 -2.69
N ALA A 88 15.22 -12.85 -1.70
CA ALA A 88 14.14 -11.89 -1.51
C ALA A 88 13.94 -11.01 -2.73
N VAL A 89 15.01 -10.66 -3.44
CA VAL A 89 14.93 -9.81 -4.65
C VAL A 89 13.99 -10.37 -5.71
N ASP A 90 13.83 -11.70 -5.76
CA ASP A 90 12.95 -12.34 -6.76
C ASP A 90 11.47 -12.00 -6.56
N ASN A 91 11.09 -11.55 -5.37
CA ASN A 91 9.71 -11.18 -5.02
C ASN A 91 9.54 -9.67 -4.87
N CYS A 92 10.44 -8.89 -5.45
CA CYS A 92 10.46 -7.45 -5.33
C CYS A 92 10.01 -6.75 -6.62
N ILE A 93 9.58 -5.50 -6.43
CA ILE A 93 9.34 -4.56 -7.52
C ILE A 93 9.99 -3.22 -7.14
N SER A 94 10.48 -2.48 -8.14
CA SER A 94 10.93 -1.11 -7.89
C SER A 94 9.78 -0.26 -7.35
N LEU A 95 10.03 0.49 -6.28
CA LEU A 95 9.03 1.39 -5.70
C LEU A 95 8.49 2.37 -6.73
N ASN A 96 9.32 2.76 -7.71
CA ASN A 96 8.90 3.67 -8.78
C ASN A 96 7.80 3.11 -9.69
N LYS A 97 7.58 1.81 -9.68
CA LYS A 97 6.51 1.16 -10.45
C LYS A 97 5.18 1.11 -9.69
N LEU A 98 5.18 1.43 -8.40
CA LEU A 98 3.97 1.52 -7.59
C LEU A 98 3.52 2.98 -7.56
N ASP A 99 2.48 3.31 -8.33
CA ASP A 99 2.00 4.68 -8.46
C ASP A 99 0.95 5.01 -7.41
N PHE A 100 1.40 5.56 -6.29
CA PHE A 100 0.52 5.94 -5.19
C PHE A 100 -0.42 7.10 -5.55
N ALA A 101 -0.10 7.88 -6.59
CA ALA A 101 -0.98 8.95 -7.05
C ALA A 101 -2.28 8.42 -7.64
N LYS A 102 -2.30 7.16 -8.08
CA LYS A 102 -3.48 6.53 -8.67
C LYS A 102 -4.40 5.86 -7.65
N VAL A 103 -4.00 5.79 -6.38
CA VAL A 103 -4.81 5.13 -5.35
C VAL A 103 -6.17 5.82 -5.15
N PRO A 104 -6.28 7.16 -5.09
CA PRO A 104 -7.59 7.81 -5.01
C PRO A 104 -8.51 7.51 -6.20
N GLN A 105 -7.95 7.35 -7.40
CA GLN A 105 -8.68 6.93 -8.59
C GLN A 105 -9.25 5.52 -8.45
N MET A 106 -8.46 4.60 -7.88
CA MET A 106 -8.92 3.24 -7.58
C MET A 106 -10.05 3.25 -6.56
N TYR A 107 -9.93 4.09 -5.52
CA TYR A 107 -10.98 4.28 -4.52
C TYR A 107 -12.28 4.74 -5.16
N LYS A 108 -12.20 5.72 -6.05
CA LYS A 108 -13.38 6.24 -6.77
C LYS A 108 -14.02 5.17 -7.66
N ALA A 109 -13.21 4.35 -8.34
CA ALA A 109 -13.72 3.25 -9.14
C ALA A 109 -14.49 2.25 -8.28
N MET A 110 -14.00 2.00 -7.05
CA MET A 110 -14.69 1.14 -6.10
C MET A 110 -16.01 1.78 -5.64
N GLU A 111 -16.01 3.08 -5.33
CA GLU A 111 -17.25 3.81 -4.99
C GLU A 111 -18.29 3.67 -6.09
N ASP A 112 -17.89 3.80 -7.35
CA ASP A 112 -18.80 3.70 -8.50
C ASP A 112 -19.43 2.30 -8.60
N LYS A 113 -18.68 1.25 -8.28
CA LYS A 113 -19.20 -0.11 -8.26
C LYS A 113 -20.19 -0.36 -7.12
N LEU A 114 -20.06 0.37 -6.03
CA LEU A 114 -20.86 0.17 -4.82
C LEU A 114 -22.06 1.12 -4.71
N LYS A 115 -22.19 2.10 -5.61
CA LYS A 115 -23.19 3.18 -5.49
C LYS A 115 -24.63 2.72 -5.36
N ASP A 116 -24.99 1.59 -5.96
CA ASP A 116 -26.35 1.06 -5.93
C ASP A 116 -26.55 -0.03 -4.86
N ILE A 117 -25.54 -0.26 -4.04
CA ILE A 117 -25.59 -1.26 -2.96
C ILE A 117 -25.87 -0.56 -1.64
N GLU A 118 -27.04 -0.82 -1.07
CA GLU A 118 -27.47 -0.20 0.17
C GLU A 118 -26.52 -0.50 1.33
N GLY A 119 -26.06 0.56 2.00
CA GLY A 119 -25.19 0.45 3.16
C GLY A 119 -23.77 -0.01 2.87
N ALA A 120 -23.37 0.01 1.59
CA ALA A 120 -22.01 -0.39 1.22
C ALA A 120 -20.97 0.64 1.70
N LYS A 121 -19.87 0.12 2.24
CA LYS A 121 -18.77 0.93 2.75
C LYS A 121 -17.45 0.28 2.34
N ILE A 122 -16.54 1.09 1.78
CA ILE A 122 -15.18 0.64 1.47
C ILE A 122 -14.42 0.43 2.77
N ASP A 123 -13.66 -0.65 2.86
CA ASP A 123 -12.83 -0.94 4.02
C ASP A 123 -11.73 0.12 4.17
N ASP A 124 -11.30 0.36 5.40
CA ASP A 124 -10.24 1.30 5.75
C ASP A 124 -8.85 0.68 5.49
N TYR A 125 -8.71 -0.01 4.36
CA TYR A 125 -7.52 -0.78 4.05
C TYR A 125 -7.31 -0.84 2.53
N PHE A 126 -6.05 -0.70 2.12
CA PHE A 126 -5.60 -0.82 0.74
C PHE A 126 -4.24 -1.52 0.74
N SER A 127 -3.96 -2.32 -0.29
CA SER A 127 -2.64 -2.92 -0.44
C SER A 127 -2.19 -3.01 -1.89
N PHE A 128 -0.87 -2.88 -2.10
CA PHE A 128 -0.20 -3.44 -3.25
C PHE A 128 0.35 -4.80 -2.82
N ARG A 129 0.18 -5.82 -3.67
CA ARG A 129 0.55 -7.20 -3.35
C ARG A 129 1.26 -7.89 -4.49
N TYR A 130 2.15 -8.81 -4.11
CA TYR A 130 2.77 -9.76 -5.01
C TYR A 130 2.11 -11.11 -4.87
N TRP A 131 1.75 -11.73 -6.01
CA TRP A 131 1.23 -13.09 -6.03
C TRP A 131 1.63 -13.78 -7.33
N ARG A 132 2.35 -14.90 -7.22
CA ARG A 132 2.75 -15.73 -8.36
C ARG A 132 3.38 -14.95 -9.53
N GLY A 133 4.33 -14.08 -9.22
CA GLY A 133 5.05 -13.30 -10.22
C GLY A 133 4.39 -12.00 -10.65
N ASN A 134 3.20 -11.71 -10.13
CA ASN A 134 2.44 -10.50 -10.50
C ASN A 134 2.24 -9.58 -9.32
N TRP A 135 2.38 -8.27 -9.58
CA TRP A 135 2.02 -7.23 -8.63
C TRP A 135 0.68 -6.63 -9.02
N TYR A 136 -0.16 -6.38 -8.04
CA TYR A 136 -1.49 -5.80 -8.23
C TYR A 136 -1.91 -5.02 -7.00
N ALA A 137 -2.95 -4.19 -7.13
CA ALA A 137 -3.56 -3.46 -6.02
C ALA A 137 -4.88 -4.13 -5.62
N SER A 138 -5.25 -4.02 -4.35
CA SER A 138 -6.43 -4.67 -3.80
C SER A 138 -7.16 -3.77 -2.82
N MET A 139 -8.49 -3.79 -2.90
CA MET A 139 -9.42 -3.14 -1.97
C MET A 139 -10.56 -4.07 -1.63
N GLY A 140 -11.15 -3.86 -0.46
CA GLY A 140 -12.36 -4.55 -0.03
C GLY A 140 -13.46 -3.58 0.35
N ALA A 141 -14.68 -4.10 0.45
CA ALA A 141 -15.84 -3.37 0.93
C ALA A 141 -16.83 -4.32 1.57
N LYS A 142 -17.75 -3.76 2.32
CA LYS A 142 -18.82 -4.54 2.96
C LYS A 142 -20.14 -3.79 2.95
N SER A 143 -21.21 -4.56 2.93
CA SER A 143 -22.57 -4.08 3.13
C SER A 143 -23.23 -4.94 4.23
N PRO A 144 -24.45 -4.60 4.68
CA PRO A 144 -25.15 -5.46 5.65
C PRO A 144 -25.36 -6.89 5.18
N ARG A 145 -25.30 -7.15 3.88
CA ARG A 145 -25.62 -8.46 3.29
C ARG A 145 -24.46 -9.18 2.64
N ALA A 146 -23.32 -8.50 2.41
CA ALA A 146 -22.22 -9.12 1.67
C ALA A 146 -20.89 -8.39 1.87
N THR A 147 -19.83 -9.07 1.52
CA THR A 147 -18.50 -8.47 1.35
C THR A 147 -18.14 -8.46 -0.13
N TYR A 148 -17.27 -7.54 -0.50
CA TYR A 148 -16.84 -7.33 -1.89
C TYR A 148 -15.33 -7.19 -1.92
N SER A 149 -14.72 -7.61 -3.03
CA SER A 149 -13.31 -7.38 -3.27
C SER A 149 -13.07 -6.88 -4.68
N ALA A 150 -12.06 -6.03 -4.83
CA ALA A 150 -11.64 -5.51 -6.12
C ALA A 150 -10.13 -5.62 -6.26
N GLU A 151 -9.68 -5.89 -7.47
CA GLU A 151 -8.28 -5.89 -7.84
C GLU A 151 -8.06 -4.88 -8.97
N PHE A 152 -6.87 -4.29 -8.98
CA PHE A 152 -6.47 -3.28 -9.96
C PHE A 152 -5.08 -3.62 -10.47
N ASP A 153 -4.82 -3.30 -11.73
CA ASP A 153 -3.46 -3.35 -12.25
C ASP A 153 -2.63 -2.16 -11.70
N LEU A 154 -1.34 -2.15 -11.99
CA LEU A 154 -0.46 -1.08 -11.49
C LEU A 154 -0.70 0.27 -12.17
N GLU A 155 -1.49 0.29 -13.24
CA GLU A 155 -1.90 1.51 -13.93
C GLU A 155 -3.18 2.11 -13.35
N GLY A 156 -3.79 1.42 -12.37
CA GLY A 156 -4.99 1.88 -11.68
C GLY A 156 -6.30 1.42 -12.29
N ASN A 157 -6.25 0.52 -13.27
CA ASN A 157 -7.45 -0.03 -13.91
C ASN A 157 -8.00 -1.21 -13.10
N MET A 158 -9.31 -1.21 -12.85
CA MET A 158 -9.96 -2.32 -12.17
C MET A 158 -9.95 -3.56 -13.07
N THR A 159 -9.37 -4.64 -12.60
CA THR A 159 -9.26 -5.91 -13.33
C THR A 159 -10.25 -6.96 -12.82
N LYS A 160 -10.74 -6.79 -11.59
CA LYS A 160 -11.68 -7.72 -10.98
C LYS A 160 -12.53 -6.99 -9.95
N PHE A 161 -13.82 -7.31 -9.94
CA PHE A 161 -14.74 -6.93 -8.88
C PHE A 161 -15.65 -8.10 -8.61
N GLN A 162 -15.79 -8.51 -7.35
CA GLN A 162 -16.64 -9.65 -7.02
C GLN A 162 -17.32 -9.46 -5.68
N LYS A 163 -18.52 -10.03 -5.59
CA LYS A 163 -19.21 -10.28 -4.34
C LYS A 163 -18.70 -11.61 -3.78
N ASN A 164 -18.24 -11.59 -2.56
CA ASN A 164 -17.69 -12.77 -1.89
C ASN A 164 -18.79 -13.63 -1.26
#